data_3f6ddda47be79feb7aa009e2ee801c23
#
_entry.id   3f6ddda47be79feb7aa009e2ee801c23
#
_cell.length_a   1.000
_cell.length_b   1.000
_cell.length_c   1.000
_cell.angle_alpha   90.00
_cell.angle_beta   90.00
_cell.angle_gamma   90.00
#
_symmetry.space_group_name_H-M   'P 1'
#
loop_
_entity.id
_entity.type
_entity.pdbx_description
1 polymer ?
#
loop_
_entity_poly.entity_id
_entity_poly.type
_entity_poly.pdbx_seq_one_letter_code
_entity_poly.pdbx_strand_id
1 'polypeptide(L)'
;MKKWLRRLVFGAGILVGGLVLLFLSASLVVRQVAIHQAKREFPPPGRLFDVDGQLSHIHCTGAGSPTIVLESGLDDQGSWSWAGIRDRLSQLSRVCAYDRAGMLWSEPRSGRRDANRIARELHALLTAASEPPPYVMVGHSNGGLLLRVYDGQYPGEVAGFVFVDASHPEQDSRLPAEVRRLIEKKKAAPDHRWLFRILAPYRLFAGERPTPRTAYWWRTFPEGVLAESRAIDVMSEQAARTGPFGNRPVVVLTAGVALTAPGVSPEGNAAMRRTWLELHNELAALSTNSDHRIVQGAGHYIHKDRPEAVVTAIRDVVTALQTGEPVRQEAPEDQR
;
A
#
# COMPACT_ATOMS: atom_id res chain seq x y z
N MET A 1 22.83 -11.87 57.13
CA MET A 1 23.03 -11.20 55.80
C MET A 1 22.15 -11.74 54.69
N LYS A 2 22.05 -13.07 54.44
CA LYS A 2 21.28 -13.66 53.32
C LYS A 2 19.76 -13.43 53.36
N LYS A 3 19.07 -13.41 54.51
CA LYS A 3 17.60 -13.22 54.62
C LYS A 3 17.15 -11.78 54.30
N TRP A 4 17.92 -10.80 54.76
CA TRP A 4 17.63 -9.38 54.48
C TRP A 4 17.85 -9.03 53.01
N LEU A 5 18.91 -9.53 52.38
CA LEU A 5 19.17 -9.34 50.93
C LEU A 5 18.05 -9.94 50.08
N ARG A 6 17.55 -11.15 50.43
CA ARG A 6 16.39 -11.76 49.76
C ARG A 6 15.11 -10.90 49.84
N ARG A 7 14.82 -10.31 51.02
CA ARG A 7 13.67 -9.42 51.18
C ARG A 7 13.80 -8.13 50.37
N LEU A 8 14.99 -7.55 50.29
CA LEU A 8 15.26 -6.39 49.45
C LEU A 8 15.11 -6.71 47.98
N VAL A 9 15.69 -7.81 47.51
CA VAL A 9 15.55 -8.24 46.09
C VAL A 9 14.08 -8.52 45.76
N PHE A 10 13.34 -9.18 46.65
CA PHE A 10 11.92 -9.45 46.47
C PHE A 10 11.10 -8.16 46.45
N GLY A 11 11.33 -7.23 47.38
CA GLY A 11 10.66 -5.93 47.41
C GLY A 11 10.98 -5.08 46.19
N ALA A 12 12.25 -5.05 45.75
CA ALA A 12 12.65 -4.39 44.51
C ALA A 12 11.97 -5.01 43.28
N GLY A 13 11.86 -6.34 43.24
CA GLY A 13 11.14 -7.04 42.15
C GLY A 13 9.66 -6.69 42.09
N ILE A 14 8.98 -6.60 43.25
CA ILE A 14 7.56 -6.16 43.29
C ILE A 14 7.43 -4.70 42.82
N LEU A 15 8.31 -3.81 43.23
CA LEU A 15 8.29 -2.41 42.84
C LEU A 15 8.50 -2.27 41.33
N VAL A 16 9.50 -2.93 40.77
CA VAL A 16 9.78 -2.94 39.33
C VAL A 16 8.60 -3.53 38.56
N GLY A 17 8.04 -4.66 39.00
CA GLY A 17 6.86 -5.26 38.38
C GLY A 17 5.66 -4.33 38.42
N GLY A 18 5.41 -3.63 39.52
CA GLY A 18 4.35 -2.63 39.66
C GLY A 18 4.55 -1.45 38.72
N LEU A 19 5.78 -0.93 38.60
CA LEU A 19 6.11 0.16 37.67
C LEU A 19 5.92 -0.26 36.21
N VAL A 20 6.32 -1.47 35.84
CA VAL A 20 6.12 -2.02 34.50
C VAL A 20 4.63 -2.15 34.18
N LEU A 21 3.83 -2.70 35.10
CA LEU A 21 2.37 -2.81 34.92
C LEU A 21 1.71 -1.44 34.79
N LEU A 22 2.11 -0.48 35.62
CA LEU A 22 1.61 0.91 35.53
C LEU A 22 1.96 1.53 34.19
N PHE A 23 3.20 1.38 33.72
CA PHE A 23 3.64 1.87 32.42
C PHE A 23 2.87 1.24 31.26
N LEU A 24 2.66 -0.08 31.28
CA LEU A 24 1.88 -0.78 30.25
C LEU A 24 0.42 -0.31 30.23
N SER A 25 -0.20 -0.17 31.41
CA SER A 25 -1.58 0.31 31.54
C SER A 25 -1.70 1.77 31.04
N ALA A 26 -0.78 2.62 31.43
CA ALA A 26 -0.73 4.01 30.98
C ALA A 26 -0.56 4.08 29.44
N SER A 27 0.31 3.24 28.87
CA SER A 27 0.52 3.16 27.42
C SER A 27 -0.75 2.77 26.67
N LEU A 28 -1.51 1.81 27.17
CA LEU A 28 -2.80 1.43 26.58
C LEU A 28 -3.82 2.58 26.65
N VAL A 29 -3.91 3.27 27.77
CA VAL A 29 -4.82 4.42 27.94
C VAL A 29 -4.42 5.54 26.97
N VAL A 30 -3.14 5.91 26.91
CA VAL A 30 -2.66 6.97 26.03
C VAL A 30 -2.93 6.60 24.56
N ARG A 31 -2.73 5.33 24.18
CA ARG A 31 -3.07 4.85 22.83
C ARG A 31 -4.56 5.04 22.53
N GLN A 32 -5.45 4.69 23.44
CA GLN A 32 -6.90 4.86 23.24
C GLN A 32 -7.29 6.35 23.14
N VAL A 33 -6.71 7.19 23.97
CA VAL A 33 -6.89 8.66 23.92
C VAL A 33 -6.42 9.19 22.56
N ALA A 34 -5.24 8.78 22.09
CA ALA A 34 -4.70 9.20 20.80
C ALA A 34 -5.60 8.78 19.63
N ILE A 35 -6.11 7.54 19.63
CA ILE A 35 -7.07 7.08 18.61
C ILE A 35 -8.37 7.88 18.67
N HIS A 36 -8.87 8.16 19.87
CA HIS A 36 -10.10 8.96 20.03
C HIS A 36 -9.90 10.39 19.52
N GLN A 37 -8.78 11.03 19.85
CA GLN A 37 -8.43 12.36 19.35
C GLN A 37 -8.29 12.34 17.83
N ALA A 38 -7.58 11.34 17.24
CA ALA A 38 -7.44 11.19 15.81
C ALA A 38 -8.80 11.09 15.09
N LYS A 39 -9.76 10.33 15.65
CA LYS A 39 -11.12 10.23 15.09
C LYS A 39 -11.88 11.55 15.11
N ARG A 40 -11.64 12.39 16.09
CA ARG A 40 -12.29 13.72 16.21
C ARG A 40 -11.64 14.77 15.33
N GLU A 41 -10.33 14.76 15.25
CA GLU A 41 -9.54 15.77 14.54
C GLU A 41 -9.44 15.45 13.04
N PHE A 42 -9.38 14.16 12.69
CA PHE A 42 -9.30 13.66 11.31
C PHE A 42 -10.40 12.61 11.06
N PRO A 43 -11.66 13.02 10.95
CA PRO A 43 -12.75 12.10 10.58
C PRO A 43 -12.51 11.55 9.17
N PRO A 44 -13.08 10.37 8.84
CA PRO A 44 -12.93 9.81 7.50
C PRO A 44 -13.52 10.74 6.44
N PRO A 45 -12.76 11.09 5.40
CA PRO A 45 -13.26 11.99 4.33
C PRO A 45 -14.31 11.33 3.44
N GLY A 46 -14.41 9.99 3.48
CA GLY A 46 -15.36 9.19 2.73
C GLY A 46 -16.43 8.58 3.63
N ARG A 47 -16.78 7.34 3.34
CA ARG A 47 -17.79 6.56 4.08
C ARG A 47 -17.17 5.30 4.67
N LEU A 48 -17.75 4.85 5.76
CA LEU A 48 -17.44 3.57 6.39
C LEU A 48 -18.55 2.58 6.08
N PHE A 49 -18.19 1.40 5.61
CA PHE A 49 -19.12 0.30 5.35
C PHE A 49 -18.74 -0.91 6.21
N ASP A 50 -19.74 -1.62 6.68
CA ASP A 50 -19.52 -2.91 7.32
C ASP A 50 -19.16 -3.94 6.23
N VAL A 51 -17.99 -4.53 6.39
CA VAL A 51 -17.52 -5.66 5.58
C VAL A 51 -17.13 -6.77 6.54
N ASP A 52 -17.89 -7.83 6.58
CA ASP A 52 -17.68 -8.98 7.49
C ASP A 52 -17.56 -8.58 8.98
N GLY A 53 -18.42 -7.67 9.45
CA GLY A 53 -18.46 -7.23 10.85
C GLY A 53 -17.36 -6.24 11.26
N GLN A 54 -16.63 -5.65 10.28
CA GLN A 54 -15.59 -4.64 10.53
C GLN A 54 -15.76 -3.45 9.59
N LEU A 55 -15.65 -2.25 10.13
CA LEU A 55 -15.78 -1.01 9.36
C LEU A 55 -14.58 -0.81 8.42
N SER A 56 -14.87 -0.65 7.13
CA SER A 56 -13.90 -0.39 6.07
C SER A 56 -14.20 0.95 5.40
N HIS A 57 -13.16 1.76 5.23
CA HIS A 57 -13.25 3.09 4.66
C HIS A 57 -13.05 3.07 3.15
N ILE A 58 -13.91 3.81 2.45
CA ILE A 58 -13.76 4.14 1.04
C ILE A 58 -14.20 5.58 0.79
N HIS A 59 -13.46 6.29 -0.04
CA HIS A 59 -13.76 7.64 -0.46
C HIS A 59 -13.90 7.70 -1.98
N CYS A 60 -15.12 7.80 -2.46
CA CYS A 60 -15.45 7.88 -3.88
C CYS A 60 -15.96 9.27 -4.23
N THR A 61 -15.44 9.84 -5.33
CA THR A 61 -15.81 11.16 -5.87
C THR A 61 -15.95 11.09 -7.39
N GLY A 62 -16.53 12.14 -7.99
CA GLY A 62 -16.79 12.16 -9.43
C GLY A 62 -18.00 11.30 -9.84
N ALA A 63 -18.21 11.16 -11.14
CA ALA A 63 -19.29 10.38 -11.74
C ALA A 63 -18.84 9.78 -13.08
N GLY A 64 -19.58 8.80 -13.58
CA GLY A 64 -19.29 8.13 -14.86
C GLY A 64 -18.71 6.73 -14.69
N SER A 65 -18.33 6.15 -15.83
CA SER A 65 -17.78 4.79 -15.96
C SER A 65 -16.64 4.82 -16.97
N PRO A 66 -15.60 3.99 -16.77
CA PRO A 66 -15.40 3.01 -15.69
C PRO A 66 -15.09 3.67 -14.34
N THR A 67 -15.33 2.97 -13.22
CA THR A 67 -14.88 3.42 -11.90
C THR A 67 -13.37 3.20 -11.75
N ILE A 68 -12.63 4.26 -11.42
CA ILE A 68 -11.19 4.21 -11.13
C ILE A 68 -11.01 3.79 -9.67
N VAL A 69 -10.33 2.67 -9.41
CA VAL A 69 -10.04 2.17 -8.06
C VAL A 69 -8.55 2.32 -7.77
N LEU A 70 -8.22 3.07 -6.73
CA LEU A 70 -6.84 3.42 -6.35
C LEU A 70 -6.36 2.53 -5.21
N GLU A 71 -5.37 1.67 -5.52
CA GLU A 71 -4.75 0.72 -4.60
C GLU A 71 -3.38 1.23 -4.13
N SER A 72 -3.23 1.46 -2.82
CA SER A 72 -1.98 1.96 -2.24
C SER A 72 -0.90 0.87 -2.14
N GLY A 73 0.35 1.29 -2.00
CA GLY A 73 1.48 0.43 -1.72
C GLY A 73 1.48 -0.14 -0.28
N LEU A 74 2.56 -0.82 0.06
CA LEU A 74 2.81 -1.30 1.42
C LEU A 74 3.40 -0.16 2.26
N ASP A 75 2.56 0.81 2.61
CA ASP A 75 2.92 1.96 3.42
C ASP A 75 1.81 2.31 4.44
N ASP A 76 2.05 3.31 5.26
CA ASP A 76 1.12 3.77 6.30
C ASP A 76 0.18 4.90 5.84
N GLN A 77 0.04 5.09 4.52
CA GLN A 77 -0.72 6.21 3.96
C GLN A 77 -2.11 5.82 3.45
N GLY A 78 -2.31 4.55 3.06
CA GLY A 78 -3.61 4.07 2.55
C GLY A 78 -4.19 4.97 1.47
N SER A 79 -5.48 5.29 1.56
CA SER A 79 -6.18 6.19 0.63
C SER A 79 -5.60 7.61 0.59
N TRP A 80 -4.95 8.05 1.66
CA TRP A 80 -4.29 9.37 1.73
C TRP A 80 -3.12 9.50 0.74
N SER A 81 -2.50 8.39 0.33
CA SER A 81 -1.45 8.40 -0.68
C SER A 81 -1.88 9.08 -1.99
N TRP A 82 -3.16 8.98 -2.33
CA TRP A 82 -3.76 9.45 -3.57
C TRP A 82 -4.42 10.83 -3.47
N ALA A 83 -4.38 11.48 -2.30
CA ALA A 83 -5.10 12.73 -2.06
C ALA A 83 -4.71 13.85 -3.05
N GLY A 84 -3.45 13.88 -3.49
CA GLY A 84 -2.95 14.91 -4.42
C GLY A 84 -3.47 14.83 -5.85
N ILE A 85 -4.01 13.67 -6.27
CA ILE A 85 -4.51 13.49 -7.65
C ILE A 85 -5.99 13.14 -7.74
N ARG A 86 -6.63 12.73 -6.64
CA ARG A 86 -8.01 12.24 -6.63
C ARG A 86 -9.02 13.24 -7.20
N ASP A 87 -8.94 14.50 -6.82
CA ASP A 87 -9.89 15.54 -7.26
C ASP A 87 -9.76 15.81 -8.78
N ARG A 88 -8.58 15.61 -9.34
CA ARG A 88 -8.34 15.73 -10.78
C ARG A 88 -8.87 14.50 -11.53
N LEU A 89 -8.71 13.31 -10.95
CA LEU A 89 -9.25 12.07 -11.50
C LEU A 89 -10.79 12.07 -11.46
N SER A 90 -11.41 12.69 -10.47
CA SER A 90 -12.86 12.81 -10.35
C SER A 90 -13.51 13.63 -11.49
N GLN A 91 -12.71 14.41 -12.21
CA GLN A 91 -13.15 15.11 -13.43
C GLN A 91 -13.14 14.21 -14.68
N LEU A 92 -12.42 13.08 -14.62
CA LEU A 92 -12.34 12.13 -15.73
C LEU A 92 -13.43 11.05 -15.62
N SER A 93 -13.66 10.54 -14.43
CA SER A 93 -14.63 9.47 -14.17
C SER A 93 -14.92 9.36 -12.67
N ARG A 94 -15.73 8.38 -12.26
CA ARG A 94 -15.88 7.97 -10.87
C ARG A 94 -14.55 7.45 -10.33
N VAL A 95 -14.08 7.94 -9.18
CA VAL A 95 -12.81 7.53 -8.57
C VAL A 95 -12.99 7.19 -7.10
N CYS A 96 -12.47 6.04 -6.68
CA CYS A 96 -12.52 5.51 -5.34
C CYS A 96 -11.12 5.23 -4.81
N ALA A 97 -10.77 5.79 -3.65
CA ALA A 97 -9.60 5.42 -2.88
C ALA A 97 -10.06 4.81 -1.55
N TYR A 98 -9.45 3.72 -1.11
CA TYR A 98 -9.88 3.00 0.08
C TYR A 98 -8.72 2.66 1.01
N ASP A 99 -9.04 2.29 2.23
CA ASP A 99 -8.06 1.83 3.21
C ASP A 99 -8.22 0.32 3.44
N ARG A 100 -7.16 -0.41 3.23
CA ARG A 100 -7.13 -1.83 3.61
C ARG A 100 -7.27 -1.98 5.12
N ALA A 101 -7.73 -3.13 5.57
CA ALA A 101 -7.97 -3.40 6.99
C ALA A 101 -6.74 -3.08 7.86
N GLY A 102 -6.95 -2.34 8.92
CA GLY A 102 -5.91 -1.85 9.83
C GLY A 102 -5.21 -0.57 9.37
N MET A 103 -5.51 -0.07 8.16
CA MET A 103 -4.94 1.20 7.67
C MET A 103 -5.89 2.37 7.93
N LEU A 104 -5.34 3.53 8.26
CA LEU A 104 -6.02 4.80 8.51
C LEU A 104 -7.39 4.63 9.19
N TRP A 105 -8.47 4.80 8.43
CA TRP A 105 -9.85 4.78 8.94
C TRP A 105 -10.48 3.39 8.98
N SER A 106 -9.91 2.40 8.27
CA SER A 106 -10.41 1.01 8.30
C SER A 106 -10.00 0.28 9.57
N GLU A 107 -10.91 -0.51 10.12
CA GLU A 107 -10.66 -1.32 11.30
C GLU A 107 -9.72 -2.49 10.99
N PRO A 108 -8.88 -2.91 11.96
CA PRO A 108 -8.00 -4.04 11.78
C PRO A 108 -8.79 -5.35 11.76
N ARG A 109 -8.28 -6.34 11.04
CA ARG A 109 -8.83 -7.69 10.96
C ARG A 109 -7.83 -8.73 11.43
N SER A 110 -8.29 -9.76 12.12
CA SER A 110 -7.46 -10.88 12.54
C SER A 110 -7.06 -11.77 11.37
N GLY A 111 -5.98 -12.54 11.54
CA GLY A 111 -5.49 -13.51 10.56
C GLY A 111 -4.51 -12.94 9.55
N ARG A 112 -4.13 -13.79 8.56
CA ARG A 112 -3.14 -13.44 7.54
C ARG A 112 -3.71 -12.38 6.59
N ARG A 113 -2.88 -11.39 6.24
CA ARG A 113 -3.19 -10.31 5.32
C ARG A 113 -2.59 -10.59 3.95
N ASP A 114 -2.97 -11.68 3.29
CA ASP A 114 -2.52 -12.02 1.94
C ASP A 114 -3.39 -11.40 0.85
N ALA A 115 -2.91 -11.44 -0.42
CA ALA A 115 -3.56 -10.78 -1.54
C ALA A 115 -4.95 -11.35 -1.84
N ASN A 116 -5.13 -12.67 -1.70
CA ASN A 116 -6.44 -13.30 -1.89
C ASN A 116 -7.51 -12.77 -0.93
N ARG A 117 -7.12 -12.54 0.31
CA ARG A 117 -8.03 -11.98 1.31
C ARG A 117 -8.30 -10.51 1.05
N ILE A 118 -7.27 -9.73 0.73
CA ILE A 118 -7.40 -8.30 0.42
C ILE A 118 -8.32 -8.10 -0.79
N ALA A 119 -8.18 -8.92 -1.84
CA ALA A 119 -9.05 -8.88 -3.01
C ALA A 119 -10.53 -9.12 -2.65
N ARG A 120 -10.83 -10.14 -1.82
CA ARG A 120 -12.21 -10.38 -1.35
C ARG A 120 -12.77 -9.22 -0.52
N GLU A 121 -11.96 -8.65 0.36
CA GLU A 121 -12.35 -7.50 1.19
C GLU A 121 -12.64 -6.26 0.32
N LEU A 122 -11.83 -6.02 -0.72
CA LEU A 122 -12.05 -4.93 -1.66
C LEU A 122 -13.34 -5.14 -2.46
N HIS A 123 -13.56 -6.35 -2.99
CA HIS A 123 -14.79 -6.67 -3.72
C HIS A 123 -16.03 -6.47 -2.85
N ALA A 124 -16.01 -6.98 -1.62
CA ALA A 124 -17.11 -6.78 -0.67
C ALA A 124 -17.32 -5.29 -0.33
N LEU A 125 -16.25 -4.52 -0.19
CA LEU A 125 -16.33 -3.09 0.07
C LEU A 125 -16.92 -2.32 -1.12
N LEU A 126 -16.49 -2.59 -2.35
CA LEU A 126 -17.04 -1.98 -3.57
C LEU A 126 -18.52 -2.31 -3.72
N THR A 127 -18.91 -3.56 -3.46
CA THR A 127 -20.31 -4.01 -3.45
C THR A 127 -21.14 -3.27 -2.40
N ALA A 128 -20.66 -3.20 -1.16
CA ALA A 128 -21.36 -2.50 -0.06
C ALA A 128 -21.47 -1.00 -0.34
N ALA A 129 -20.48 -0.41 -1.01
CA ALA A 129 -20.48 0.99 -1.41
C ALA A 129 -21.37 1.28 -2.63
N SER A 130 -21.91 0.25 -3.29
CA SER A 130 -22.69 0.34 -4.53
C SER A 130 -21.86 0.95 -5.68
N GLU A 131 -20.60 0.57 -5.78
CA GLU A 131 -19.68 0.96 -6.85
C GLU A 131 -19.52 -0.22 -7.82
N PRO A 132 -20.34 -0.28 -8.90
CA PRO A 132 -20.34 -1.42 -9.81
C PRO A 132 -19.14 -1.40 -10.77
N PRO A 133 -18.72 -2.57 -11.31
CA PRO A 133 -17.81 -2.62 -12.46
C PRO A 133 -18.44 -2.01 -13.71
N PRO A 134 -17.64 -1.70 -14.78
CA PRO A 134 -16.24 -2.07 -14.93
C PRO A 134 -15.28 -1.13 -14.19
N TYR A 135 -14.12 -1.69 -13.77
CA TYR A 135 -13.09 -0.93 -13.08
C TYR A 135 -11.86 -0.64 -13.94
N VAL A 136 -11.24 0.53 -13.75
CA VAL A 136 -9.83 0.77 -14.06
C VAL A 136 -9.08 0.71 -12.74
N MET A 137 -8.24 -0.30 -12.57
CA MET A 137 -7.48 -0.46 -11.34
C MET A 137 -6.10 0.17 -11.45
N VAL A 138 -5.75 1.00 -10.45
CA VAL A 138 -4.48 1.73 -10.37
C VAL A 138 -3.73 1.25 -9.14
N GLY A 139 -2.56 0.64 -9.30
CA GLY A 139 -1.80 0.07 -8.19
C GLY A 139 -0.39 0.62 -8.07
N HIS A 140 -0.07 1.16 -6.90
CA HIS A 140 1.27 1.60 -6.55
C HIS A 140 2.04 0.49 -5.80
N SER A 141 3.31 0.26 -6.18
CA SER A 141 4.20 -0.64 -5.41
C SER A 141 3.55 -2.02 -5.20
N ASN A 142 3.43 -2.49 -3.96
CA ASN A 142 2.73 -3.74 -3.60
C ASN A 142 1.28 -3.82 -4.13
N GLY A 143 0.64 -2.68 -4.35
CA GLY A 143 -0.69 -2.62 -4.97
C GLY A 143 -0.75 -3.34 -6.32
N GLY A 144 0.34 -3.36 -7.09
CA GLY A 144 0.41 -4.09 -8.35
C GLY A 144 0.18 -5.60 -8.22
N LEU A 145 0.65 -6.23 -7.14
CA LEU A 145 0.37 -7.64 -6.83
C LEU A 145 -1.12 -7.83 -6.50
N LEU A 146 -1.69 -6.89 -5.74
CA LEU A 146 -3.09 -6.95 -5.30
C LEU A 146 -4.06 -6.82 -6.49
N LEU A 147 -3.79 -5.92 -7.45
CA LEU A 147 -4.60 -5.78 -8.66
C LEU A 147 -4.65 -7.08 -9.47
N ARG A 148 -3.51 -7.73 -9.64
CA ARG A 148 -3.42 -9.01 -10.38
C ARG A 148 -4.28 -10.08 -9.72
N VAL A 149 -4.20 -10.18 -8.39
CA VAL A 149 -4.96 -11.19 -7.63
C VAL A 149 -6.45 -10.86 -7.64
N TYR A 150 -6.82 -9.58 -7.57
CA TYR A 150 -8.22 -9.16 -7.71
C TYR A 150 -8.80 -9.60 -9.06
N ASP A 151 -8.11 -9.28 -10.15
CA ASP A 151 -8.51 -9.66 -11.51
C ASP A 151 -8.65 -11.19 -11.68
N GLY A 152 -7.72 -11.95 -11.08
CA GLY A 152 -7.78 -13.41 -11.09
C GLY A 152 -8.96 -14.01 -10.32
N GLN A 153 -9.46 -13.32 -9.28
CA GLN A 153 -10.62 -13.77 -8.47
C GLN A 153 -11.96 -13.30 -9.06
N TYR A 154 -11.99 -12.14 -9.69
CA TYR A 154 -13.19 -11.49 -10.22
C TYR A 154 -13.02 -11.18 -11.71
N PRO A 155 -12.92 -12.22 -12.55
CA PRO A 155 -12.70 -12.04 -13.98
C PRO A 155 -13.87 -11.30 -14.61
N GLY A 156 -13.55 -10.30 -15.46
CA GLY A 156 -14.55 -9.48 -16.13
C GLY A 156 -14.95 -8.21 -15.39
N GLU A 157 -14.56 -8.01 -14.13
CA GLU A 157 -14.82 -6.76 -13.43
C GLU A 157 -13.79 -5.67 -13.77
N VAL A 158 -12.56 -6.03 -14.10
CA VAL A 158 -11.48 -5.09 -14.43
C VAL A 158 -11.37 -4.91 -15.93
N ALA A 159 -11.58 -3.70 -16.40
CA ALA A 159 -11.49 -3.34 -17.82
C ALA A 159 -10.09 -2.83 -18.22
N GLY A 160 -9.31 -2.27 -17.31
CA GLY A 160 -7.98 -1.75 -17.60
C GLY A 160 -7.13 -1.54 -16.35
N PHE A 161 -5.81 -1.34 -16.56
CA PHE A 161 -4.85 -1.23 -15.44
C PHE A 161 -3.86 -0.08 -15.63
N VAL A 162 -3.46 0.51 -14.49
CA VAL A 162 -2.30 1.41 -14.40
C VAL A 162 -1.40 0.93 -13.27
N PHE A 163 -0.19 0.52 -13.60
CA PHE A 163 0.84 0.12 -12.64
C PHE A 163 1.78 1.29 -12.37
N VAL A 164 1.86 1.73 -11.12
CA VAL A 164 2.65 2.89 -10.71
C VAL A 164 3.85 2.42 -9.88
N ASP A 165 5.00 2.30 -10.52
CA ASP A 165 6.24 1.73 -9.98
C ASP A 165 5.97 0.45 -9.16
N ALA A 166 5.22 -0.46 -9.77
CA ALA A 166 4.53 -1.56 -9.11
C ALA A 166 5.45 -2.76 -8.85
N SER A 167 5.17 -3.47 -7.77
CA SER A 167 5.86 -4.73 -7.47
C SER A 167 5.52 -5.82 -8.49
N HIS A 168 6.54 -6.63 -8.83
CA HIS A 168 6.40 -7.80 -9.67
C HIS A 168 6.48 -9.08 -8.83
N PRO A 169 5.73 -10.15 -9.16
CA PRO A 169 5.77 -11.40 -8.41
C PRO A 169 7.17 -12.02 -8.23
N GLU A 170 8.04 -11.86 -9.22
CA GLU A 170 9.39 -12.42 -9.22
C GLU A 170 10.47 -11.45 -8.73
N GLN A 171 10.09 -10.25 -8.24
CA GLN A 171 11.09 -9.24 -7.89
C GLN A 171 12.11 -9.75 -6.89
N ASP A 172 11.67 -10.38 -5.79
CA ASP A 172 12.56 -10.80 -4.72
C ASP A 172 13.55 -11.90 -5.17
N SER A 173 13.16 -12.77 -6.10
CA SER A 173 14.00 -13.84 -6.63
C SER A 173 15.02 -13.33 -7.67
N ARG A 174 14.66 -12.30 -8.43
CA ARG A 174 15.49 -11.76 -9.54
C ARG A 174 16.38 -10.60 -9.13
N LEU A 175 16.14 -9.97 -7.97
CA LEU A 175 16.99 -8.91 -7.46
C LEU A 175 18.43 -9.41 -7.20
N PRO A 176 19.45 -8.54 -7.31
CA PRO A 176 20.85 -8.89 -7.04
C PRO A 176 21.03 -9.53 -5.66
N ALA A 177 21.98 -10.45 -5.54
CA ALA A 177 22.22 -11.19 -4.29
C ALA A 177 22.45 -10.30 -3.06
N GLU A 178 23.07 -9.13 -3.24
CA GLU A 178 23.26 -8.15 -2.16
C GLU A 178 21.93 -7.63 -1.63
N VAL A 179 21.01 -7.27 -2.55
CA VAL A 179 19.68 -6.77 -2.21
C VAL A 179 18.84 -7.88 -1.57
N ARG A 180 18.87 -9.10 -2.12
CA ARG A 180 18.17 -10.26 -1.54
C ARG A 180 18.59 -10.54 -0.11
N ARG A 181 19.89 -10.51 0.18
CA ARG A 181 20.41 -10.69 1.56
C ARG A 181 19.88 -9.62 2.52
N LEU A 182 19.71 -8.37 2.08
CA LEU A 182 19.12 -7.31 2.90
C LEU A 182 17.63 -7.55 3.16
N ILE A 183 16.89 -8.02 2.16
CA ILE A 183 15.47 -8.39 2.30
C ILE A 183 15.33 -9.55 3.29
N GLU A 184 16.10 -10.62 3.12
CA GLU A 184 16.11 -11.78 4.01
C GLU A 184 16.44 -11.39 5.45
N LYS A 185 17.45 -10.53 5.67
CA LYS A 185 17.79 -10.01 7.00
C LYS A 185 16.62 -9.23 7.61
N LYS A 186 15.90 -8.43 6.83
CA LYS A 186 14.71 -7.71 7.30
C LYS A 186 13.56 -8.67 7.64
N LYS A 187 13.33 -9.70 6.81
CA LYS A 187 12.29 -10.73 7.05
C LYS A 187 12.60 -11.57 8.30
N ALA A 188 13.87 -11.88 8.55
CA ALA A 188 14.32 -12.63 9.74
C ALA A 188 14.32 -11.79 11.03
N ALA A 189 14.14 -10.48 10.96
CA ALA A 189 14.09 -9.62 12.14
C ALA A 189 12.92 -10.02 13.06
N PRO A 190 13.14 -10.03 14.39
CA PRO A 190 12.11 -10.38 15.36
C PRO A 190 10.86 -9.50 15.23
N ASP A 191 9.70 -10.08 15.55
CA ASP A 191 8.45 -9.33 15.59
C ASP A 191 8.41 -8.38 16.78
N HIS A 192 8.69 -7.12 16.52
CA HIS A 192 8.61 -6.06 17.51
C HIS A 192 7.28 -5.29 17.48
N ARG A 193 6.22 -5.79 16.80
CA ARG A 193 4.91 -5.11 16.73
C ARG A 193 4.33 -4.76 18.09
N TRP A 194 4.57 -5.62 19.08
CA TRP A 194 4.16 -5.36 20.45
C TRP A 194 4.85 -4.12 21.07
N LEU A 195 6.13 -3.85 20.71
CA LEU A 195 6.84 -2.65 21.15
C LEU A 195 6.17 -1.38 20.62
N PHE A 196 5.70 -1.38 19.37
CA PHE A 196 4.99 -0.23 18.81
C PHE A 196 3.68 0.06 19.56
N ARG A 197 3.01 -0.97 20.11
CA ARG A 197 1.83 -0.79 20.96
C ARG A 197 2.17 -0.13 22.29
N ILE A 198 3.36 -0.40 22.82
CA ILE A 198 3.83 0.12 24.11
C ILE A 198 4.50 1.49 23.98
N LEU A 199 5.32 1.68 22.94
CA LEU A 199 6.05 2.93 22.68
C LEU A 199 5.21 3.97 21.92
N ALA A 200 4.01 3.60 21.52
CA ALA A 200 3.06 4.48 20.83
C ALA A 200 2.95 5.90 21.45
N PRO A 201 2.86 6.04 22.79
CA PRO A 201 2.72 7.35 23.41
C PRO A 201 3.87 8.32 23.16
N TYR A 202 5.07 7.82 22.90
CA TYR A 202 6.26 8.66 22.77
C TYR A 202 6.16 9.69 21.63
N ARG A 203 5.45 9.41 20.54
CA ARG A 203 5.28 10.35 19.42
C ARG A 203 4.31 11.49 19.68
N LEU A 204 3.41 11.37 20.66
CA LEU A 204 2.54 12.49 21.07
C LEU A 204 3.37 13.70 21.54
N PHE A 205 4.63 13.47 21.92
CA PHE A 205 5.58 14.49 22.37
C PHE A 205 6.55 14.95 21.28
N ALA A 206 6.46 14.42 20.04
CA ALA A 206 7.43 14.69 18.99
C ALA A 206 7.23 16.03 18.25
N GLY A 207 6.23 16.84 18.61
CA GLY A 207 6.07 18.22 18.13
C GLY A 207 5.72 18.41 16.65
N GLU A 208 5.52 17.34 15.89
CA GLU A 208 5.08 17.43 14.49
C GLU A 208 3.59 17.79 14.40
N ARG A 209 3.23 18.63 13.43
CA ARG A 209 1.80 18.91 13.15
C ARG A 209 1.12 17.60 12.76
N PRO A 210 0.02 17.21 13.43
CA PRO A 210 -0.64 15.97 13.13
C PRO A 210 -1.25 16.02 11.72
N THR A 211 -1.12 14.91 11.02
CA THR A 211 -1.78 14.60 9.75
C THR A 211 -2.60 13.32 9.93
N PRO A 212 -3.55 12.98 9.06
CA PRO A 212 -4.24 11.69 9.14
C PRO A 212 -3.27 10.52 9.26
N ARG A 213 -2.19 10.52 8.47
CA ARG A 213 -1.13 9.51 8.53
C ARG A 213 -0.51 9.41 9.93
N THR A 214 -0.04 10.51 10.49
CA THR A 214 0.64 10.51 11.81
C THR A 214 -0.33 10.26 12.95
N ALA A 215 -1.56 10.76 12.87
CA ALA A 215 -2.59 10.59 13.88
C ALA A 215 -3.04 9.12 14.01
N TYR A 216 -3.17 8.41 12.90
CA TYR A 216 -3.56 7.00 12.87
C TYR A 216 -2.38 6.01 12.86
N TRP A 217 -1.14 6.49 12.84
CA TRP A 217 0.07 5.67 12.73
C TRP A 217 0.14 4.53 13.75
N TRP A 218 -0.31 4.77 14.98
CA TRP A 218 -0.32 3.81 16.10
C TRP A 218 -1.15 2.55 15.86
N ARG A 219 -2.12 2.65 14.96
CA ARG A 219 -2.92 1.53 14.49
C ARG A 219 -2.42 1.04 13.15
N THR A 220 -2.25 1.94 12.20
CA THR A 220 -1.92 1.64 10.81
C THR A 220 -0.62 0.85 10.67
N PHE A 221 0.43 1.27 11.35
CA PHE A 221 1.73 0.61 11.20
C PHE A 221 1.75 -0.83 11.75
N PRO A 222 1.35 -1.12 13.01
CA PRO A 222 1.38 -2.48 13.54
C PRO A 222 0.26 -3.39 13.01
N GLU A 223 -0.94 -2.86 12.75
CA GLU A 223 -2.13 -3.67 12.41
C GLU A 223 -2.30 -3.85 10.89
N GLY A 224 -1.87 -2.87 10.10
CA GLY A 224 -1.92 -2.88 8.63
C GLY A 224 -0.57 -3.24 8.03
N VAL A 225 0.38 -2.31 8.03
CA VAL A 225 1.65 -2.42 7.29
C VAL A 225 2.46 -3.65 7.68
N LEU A 226 2.74 -3.85 8.99
CA LEU A 226 3.52 -5.00 9.45
C LEU A 226 2.78 -6.34 9.29
N ALA A 227 1.45 -6.33 9.33
CA ALA A 227 0.66 -7.53 9.08
C ALA A 227 0.74 -7.97 7.61
N GLU A 228 0.71 -7.02 6.67
CA GLU A 228 0.84 -7.28 5.24
C GLU A 228 2.28 -7.62 4.82
N SER A 229 3.28 -6.93 5.37
CA SER A 229 4.70 -7.18 5.05
C SER A 229 5.14 -8.62 5.28
N ARG A 230 4.49 -9.33 6.21
CA ARG A 230 4.75 -10.74 6.50
C ARG A 230 4.12 -11.71 5.52
N ALA A 231 3.16 -11.24 4.74
CA ALA A 231 2.48 -12.04 3.74
C ALA A 231 3.01 -11.75 2.32
N ILE A 232 4.04 -10.91 2.17
CA ILE A 232 4.48 -10.43 0.86
C ILE A 232 4.92 -11.56 -0.07
N ASP A 233 5.61 -12.58 0.47
CA ASP A 233 6.02 -13.75 -0.31
C ASP A 233 4.80 -14.51 -0.84
N VAL A 234 3.80 -14.71 0.02
CA VAL A 234 2.54 -15.36 -0.36
C VAL A 234 1.74 -14.50 -1.34
N MET A 235 1.75 -13.18 -1.19
CA MET A 235 1.13 -12.26 -2.17
C MET A 235 1.80 -12.37 -3.53
N SER A 236 3.14 -12.46 -3.57
CA SER A 236 3.91 -12.68 -4.80
C SER A 236 3.57 -14.01 -5.47
N GLU A 237 3.50 -15.11 -4.70
CA GLU A 237 3.08 -16.42 -5.21
C GLU A 237 1.64 -16.40 -5.74
N GLN A 238 0.72 -15.73 -5.06
CA GLN A 238 -0.67 -15.61 -5.49
C GLN A 238 -0.76 -14.80 -6.79
N ALA A 239 -0.03 -13.70 -6.91
CA ALA A 239 0.01 -12.88 -8.12
C ALA A 239 0.71 -13.58 -9.29
N ALA A 240 1.71 -14.43 -9.04
CA ALA A 240 2.37 -15.23 -10.07
C ALA A 240 1.44 -16.23 -10.77
N ARG A 241 0.36 -16.64 -10.09
CA ARG A 241 -0.62 -17.61 -10.62
C ARG A 241 -1.72 -16.95 -11.46
N THR A 242 -1.72 -15.62 -11.57
CA THR A 242 -2.73 -14.89 -12.36
C THR A 242 -2.31 -14.86 -13.83
N GLY A 243 -3.32 -14.86 -14.72
CA GLY A 243 -3.10 -14.90 -16.16
C GLY A 243 -2.74 -13.55 -16.79
N PRO A 244 -2.55 -13.54 -18.11
CA PRO A 244 -2.37 -12.31 -18.88
C PRO A 244 -3.67 -11.48 -18.92
N PHE A 245 -3.52 -10.20 -19.27
CA PHE A 245 -4.64 -9.26 -19.36
C PHE A 245 -5.31 -9.25 -20.74
N GLY A 246 -4.84 -10.04 -21.70
CA GLY A 246 -5.38 -10.10 -23.07
C GLY A 246 -5.12 -8.80 -23.83
N ASN A 247 -6.19 -8.17 -24.34
CA ASN A 247 -6.13 -6.90 -25.06
C ASN A 247 -6.62 -5.71 -24.23
N ARG A 248 -6.81 -5.87 -22.93
CA ARG A 248 -7.23 -4.79 -22.03
C ARG A 248 -6.17 -3.70 -21.98
N PRO A 249 -6.54 -2.40 -21.95
CA PRO A 249 -5.60 -1.30 -21.90
C PRO A 249 -4.79 -1.32 -20.59
N VAL A 250 -3.47 -1.25 -20.71
CA VAL A 250 -2.51 -1.27 -19.59
C VAL A 250 -1.48 -0.17 -19.77
N VAL A 251 -1.23 0.63 -18.73
CA VAL A 251 -0.07 1.53 -18.67
C VAL A 251 0.79 1.16 -17.47
N VAL A 252 2.09 0.99 -17.72
CA VAL A 252 3.10 0.75 -16.67
C VAL A 252 3.98 1.99 -16.56
N LEU A 253 4.00 2.60 -15.38
CA LEU A 253 4.85 3.73 -15.06
C LEU A 253 6.02 3.26 -14.19
N THR A 254 7.23 3.55 -14.62
CA THR A 254 8.47 3.24 -13.87
C THR A 254 9.13 4.54 -13.42
N ALA A 255 9.53 4.61 -12.16
CA ALA A 255 10.29 5.74 -11.62
C ALA A 255 11.58 5.98 -12.42
N GLY A 256 11.83 7.23 -12.84
CA GLY A 256 13.04 7.62 -13.58
C GLY A 256 14.27 7.70 -12.66
N VAL A 257 14.07 8.11 -11.41
CA VAL A 257 15.10 8.09 -10.37
C VAL A 257 15.23 6.68 -9.82
N ALA A 258 16.37 6.05 -10.02
CA ALA A 258 16.61 4.68 -9.56
C ALA A 258 16.57 4.60 -8.04
N LEU A 259 15.88 3.59 -7.52
CA LEU A 259 15.99 3.22 -6.12
C LEU A 259 17.43 2.78 -5.82
N THR A 260 17.95 3.26 -4.71
CA THR A 260 19.23 2.80 -4.17
C THR A 260 19.02 2.20 -2.79
N ALA A 261 19.67 1.07 -2.51
CA ALA A 261 19.57 0.42 -1.22
C ALA A 261 20.84 0.70 -0.40
N PRO A 262 20.73 1.26 0.82
CA PRO A 262 21.88 1.46 1.69
C PRO A 262 22.65 0.16 1.94
N GLY A 263 23.98 0.19 1.75
CA GLY A 263 24.85 -0.98 1.93
C GLY A 263 24.92 -1.92 0.71
N VAL A 264 24.34 -1.53 -0.42
CA VAL A 264 24.47 -2.20 -1.72
C VAL A 264 25.51 -1.45 -2.55
N SER A 265 26.36 -2.18 -3.24
CA SER A 265 27.40 -1.60 -4.14
C SER A 265 26.77 -0.78 -5.27
N PRO A 266 27.51 0.16 -5.90
CA PRO A 266 27.04 0.87 -7.09
C PRO A 266 26.62 -0.10 -8.21
N GLU A 267 27.38 -1.16 -8.44
CA GLU A 267 27.11 -2.21 -9.42
C GLU A 267 25.84 -2.98 -9.07
N GLY A 268 25.63 -3.29 -7.78
CA GLY A 268 24.41 -3.91 -7.26
C GLY A 268 23.18 -3.04 -7.46
N ASN A 269 23.29 -1.72 -7.18
CA ASN A 269 22.22 -0.77 -7.43
C ASN A 269 21.91 -0.62 -8.93
N ALA A 270 22.92 -0.60 -9.79
CA ALA A 270 22.74 -0.58 -11.26
C ALA A 270 22.06 -1.88 -11.76
N ALA A 271 22.45 -3.03 -11.21
CA ALA A 271 21.81 -4.30 -11.53
C ALA A 271 20.35 -4.34 -11.05
N MET A 272 20.07 -3.84 -9.85
CA MET A 272 18.70 -3.69 -9.33
C MET A 272 17.84 -2.83 -10.28
N ARG A 273 18.38 -1.73 -10.79
CA ARG A 273 17.68 -0.87 -11.76
C ARG A 273 17.35 -1.61 -13.06
N ARG A 274 18.30 -2.37 -13.63
CA ARG A 274 18.06 -3.17 -14.84
C ARG A 274 16.97 -4.21 -14.61
N THR A 275 17.06 -4.99 -13.54
CA THR A 275 16.04 -5.95 -13.17
C THR A 275 14.66 -5.32 -13.02
N TRP A 276 14.59 -4.14 -12.40
CA TRP A 276 13.33 -3.41 -12.22
C TRP A 276 12.69 -3.03 -13.55
N LEU A 277 13.48 -2.54 -14.51
CA LEU A 277 13.00 -2.20 -15.85
C LEU A 277 12.54 -3.44 -16.63
N GLU A 278 13.28 -4.56 -16.54
CA GLU A 278 12.89 -5.84 -17.15
C GLU A 278 11.55 -6.32 -16.60
N LEU A 279 11.37 -6.32 -15.29
CA LEU A 279 10.13 -6.71 -14.63
C LEU A 279 8.93 -5.84 -15.02
N HIS A 280 9.13 -4.54 -15.20
CA HIS A 280 8.09 -3.63 -15.66
C HIS A 280 7.75 -3.81 -17.15
N ASN A 281 8.73 -4.15 -17.99
CA ASN A 281 8.47 -4.57 -19.38
C ASN A 281 7.61 -5.85 -19.41
N GLU A 282 7.88 -6.80 -18.52
CA GLU A 282 7.08 -8.02 -18.39
C GLU A 282 5.65 -7.74 -17.90
N LEU A 283 5.46 -6.78 -16.97
CA LEU A 283 4.12 -6.34 -16.58
C LEU A 283 3.36 -5.75 -17.78
N ALA A 284 4.01 -4.93 -18.59
CA ALA A 284 3.41 -4.39 -19.82
C ALA A 284 3.06 -5.49 -20.82
N ALA A 285 3.95 -6.48 -20.99
CA ALA A 285 3.76 -7.61 -21.90
C ALA A 285 2.58 -8.54 -21.52
N LEU A 286 1.98 -8.38 -20.33
CA LEU A 286 0.76 -9.10 -19.97
C LEU A 286 -0.47 -8.67 -20.80
N SER A 287 -0.40 -7.53 -21.50
CA SER A 287 -1.44 -7.08 -22.42
C SER A 287 -0.84 -6.80 -23.80
N THR A 288 -1.60 -7.13 -24.86
CA THR A 288 -1.27 -6.72 -26.24
C THR A 288 -1.60 -5.25 -26.53
N ASN A 289 -2.30 -4.58 -25.61
CA ASN A 289 -2.68 -3.17 -25.66
C ASN A 289 -2.08 -2.44 -24.46
N SER A 290 -0.75 -2.27 -24.46
CA SER A 290 -0.03 -1.70 -23.33
C SER A 290 0.98 -0.64 -23.73
N ASP A 291 1.33 0.23 -22.78
CA ASP A 291 2.40 1.21 -22.89
C ASP A 291 3.26 1.21 -21.62
N HIS A 292 4.58 1.26 -21.77
CA HIS A 292 5.52 1.33 -20.66
C HIS A 292 6.30 2.65 -20.70
N ARG A 293 6.16 3.46 -19.65
CA ARG A 293 6.72 4.81 -19.55
C ARG A 293 7.71 4.93 -18.40
N ILE A 294 8.87 5.49 -18.67
CA ILE A 294 9.85 5.87 -17.63
C ILE A 294 9.62 7.33 -17.28
N VAL A 295 9.15 7.60 -16.06
CA VAL A 295 8.80 8.95 -15.60
C VAL A 295 10.02 9.65 -15.04
N GLN A 296 10.66 10.48 -15.86
CA GLN A 296 11.90 11.20 -15.49
C GLN A 296 11.70 12.13 -14.29
N GLY A 297 12.69 12.15 -13.39
CA GLY A 297 12.68 12.97 -12.18
C GLY A 297 11.63 12.53 -11.11
N ALA A 298 10.99 11.37 -11.29
CA ALA A 298 10.14 10.76 -10.27
C ALA A 298 10.90 9.65 -9.54
N GLY A 299 10.77 9.60 -8.22
CA GLY A 299 11.12 8.45 -7.39
C GLY A 299 9.97 7.45 -7.30
N HIS A 300 10.07 6.52 -6.34
CA HIS A 300 9.09 5.44 -6.14
C HIS A 300 7.63 5.92 -6.00
N TYR A 301 7.40 7.09 -5.44
CA TYR A 301 6.08 7.69 -5.30
C TYR A 301 5.74 8.61 -6.49
N ILE A 302 5.68 8.05 -7.71
CA ILE A 302 5.43 8.81 -8.95
C ILE A 302 4.20 9.72 -8.83
N HIS A 303 3.13 9.24 -8.21
CA HIS A 303 1.88 10.00 -8.00
C HIS A 303 2.04 11.23 -7.08
N LYS A 304 3.16 11.36 -6.38
CA LYS A 304 3.53 12.55 -5.58
C LYS A 304 4.54 13.42 -6.28
N ASP A 305 5.55 12.80 -6.89
CA ASP A 305 6.66 13.51 -7.52
C ASP A 305 6.27 14.09 -8.90
N ARG A 306 5.48 13.33 -9.65
CA ARG A 306 4.99 13.65 -11.00
C ARG A 306 3.52 13.27 -11.16
N PRO A 307 2.59 13.93 -10.44
CA PRO A 307 1.17 13.60 -10.44
C PRO A 307 0.56 13.62 -11.84
N GLU A 308 1.05 14.49 -12.73
CA GLU A 308 0.58 14.61 -14.12
C GLU A 308 0.79 13.30 -14.91
N ALA A 309 1.93 12.63 -14.73
CA ALA A 309 2.22 11.39 -15.44
C ALA A 309 1.17 10.32 -15.08
N VAL A 310 0.81 10.22 -13.79
CA VAL A 310 -0.19 9.24 -13.35
C VAL A 310 -1.60 9.60 -13.83
N VAL A 311 -1.98 10.88 -13.75
CA VAL A 311 -3.29 11.34 -14.25
C VAL A 311 -3.40 11.12 -15.77
N THR A 312 -2.34 11.37 -16.53
CA THR A 312 -2.30 11.13 -17.98
C THR A 312 -2.43 9.63 -18.29
N ALA A 313 -1.67 8.77 -17.62
CA ALA A 313 -1.75 7.33 -17.80
C ALA A 313 -3.16 6.78 -17.54
N ILE A 314 -3.81 7.24 -16.46
CA ILE A 314 -5.18 6.85 -16.14
C ILE A 314 -6.16 7.37 -17.22
N ARG A 315 -5.98 8.62 -17.67
CA ARG A 315 -6.79 9.19 -18.74
C ARG A 315 -6.67 8.38 -20.03
N ASP A 316 -5.46 7.98 -20.41
CA ASP A 316 -5.22 7.21 -21.64
C ASP A 316 -5.93 5.84 -21.58
N VAL A 317 -5.89 5.16 -20.43
CA VAL A 317 -6.61 3.90 -20.20
C VAL A 317 -8.14 4.11 -20.27
N VAL A 318 -8.66 5.13 -19.60
CA VAL A 318 -10.10 5.45 -19.62
C VAL A 318 -10.56 5.81 -21.03
N THR A 319 -9.77 6.62 -21.76
CA THR A 319 -10.07 6.99 -23.15
C THR A 319 -10.06 5.78 -24.07
N ALA A 320 -9.06 4.89 -23.96
CA ALA A 320 -9.00 3.66 -24.73
C ALA A 320 -10.25 2.78 -24.55
N LEU A 321 -10.76 2.70 -23.31
CA LEU A 321 -12.01 1.97 -23.02
C LEU A 321 -13.25 2.64 -23.60
N GLN A 322 -13.30 3.96 -23.64
CA GLN A 322 -14.45 4.73 -24.14
C GLN A 322 -14.48 4.78 -25.66
N THR A 323 -13.33 4.82 -26.32
CA THR A 323 -13.23 4.94 -27.80
C THR A 323 -13.06 3.58 -28.49
N GLY A 324 -12.59 2.55 -27.77
CA GLY A 324 -12.20 1.27 -28.36
C GLY A 324 -10.84 1.32 -29.09
N GLU A 325 -10.14 2.45 -29.03
CA GLU A 325 -8.81 2.61 -29.63
C GLU A 325 -7.71 2.05 -28.70
N PRO A 326 -6.54 1.69 -29.25
CA PRO A 326 -5.41 1.30 -28.41
C PRO A 326 -4.99 2.40 -27.45
N VAL A 327 -4.34 2.00 -26.33
CA VAL A 327 -3.70 2.96 -25.43
C VAL A 327 -2.70 3.81 -26.20
N ARG A 328 -2.75 5.11 -25.97
CA ARG A 328 -1.81 6.06 -26.57
C ARG A 328 -0.38 5.73 -26.17
N GLN A 329 0.47 5.45 -27.16
CA GLN A 329 1.90 5.28 -26.96
C GLN A 329 2.56 6.64 -26.70
N GLU A 330 3.34 6.74 -25.63
CA GLU A 330 4.17 7.92 -25.39
C GLU A 330 5.46 7.79 -26.22
N ALA A 331 5.72 8.78 -27.11
CA ALA A 331 6.93 8.77 -27.89
C ALA A 331 8.16 8.83 -26.95
N PRO A 332 9.24 8.06 -27.24
CA PRO A 332 10.47 8.12 -26.46
C PRO A 332 10.97 9.57 -26.32
N GLU A 333 11.38 9.96 -25.11
CA GLU A 333 11.82 11.34 -24.82
C GLU A 333 13.00 11.81 -25.67
N ASP A 334 13.81 10.90 -26.24
CA ASP A 334 14.93 11.21 -27.16
C ASP A 334 14.50 11.83 -28.49
N GLN A 335 13.20 11.98 -28.75
CA GLN A 335 12.64 12.57 -29.98
C GLN A 335 11.92 13.91 -29.75
N ARG A 336 12.02 14.51 -28.56
CA ARG A 336 11.43 15.82 -28.25
C ARG A 336 12.47 16.91 -28.02
#